data_928a34fbf489ede74ee63c10b0e5d811
#
_entry.id   928a34fbf489ede74ee63c10b0e5d811
#
_cell.length_a   1.000
_cell.length_b   1.000
_cell.length_c   1.000
_cell.angle_alpha   90.00
_cell.angle_beta   90.00
_cell.angle_gamma   90.00
#
_symmetry.space_group_name_H-M   'P 1'
#
loop_
_entity.id
_entity.type
_entity.pdbx_description
1 polymer ?
#
loop_
_entity_poly.entity_id
_entity_poly.type
_entity_poly.pdbx_seq_one_letter_code
_entity_poly.pdbx_strand_id
1 'polypeptide(L)'
;TGGVEANPQLLGIGKLATAITVTIFYVLVVKAWKLRYNKRYGVLAYLLFVSAAVRLSFMLLPGNEWARDVAPFDFSMHRNIPLLIQGLGAAYLILSDSVRSKDSAFTWIGLMILVSYAFYTPVILYARAIPTLGLLMIPKTIAYMVAAFVAYGSVFKHPPAIG
;
A
#
# COMPACT_ATOMS: atom_id res chain seq x y z
N THR A 1 23.85 10.63 26.37
CA THR A 1 22.85 9.73 25.77
C THR A 1 22.93 9.87 24.25
N GLY A 2 23.81 9.07 23.64
CA GLY A 2 24.03 9.09 22.19
C GLY A 2 22.84 8.48 21.47
N GLY A 3 21.89 9.31 21.04
CA GLY A 3 20.96 8.93 20.00
C GLY A 3 21.74 8.72 18.72
N VAL A 4 21.60 7.56 18.09
CA VAL A 4 22.13 7.31 16.76
C VAL A 4 21.40 8.29 15.85
N GLU A 5 22.04 9.41 15.50
CA GLU A 5 21.50 10.32 14.49
C GLU A 5 21.40 9.53 13.17
N ALA A 6 20.17 9.20 12.80
CA ALA A 6 19.91 8.51 11.54
C ALA A 6 20.41 9.42 10.41
N ASN A 7 21.32 8.91 9.56
CA ASN A 7 21.82 9.65 8.41
C ASN A 7 20.62 10.08 7.53
N PRO A 8 20.40 11.40 7.31
CA PRO A 8 19.22 11.90 6.58
C PRO A 8 19.12 11.33 5.16
N GLN A 9 20.24 11.07 4.51
CA GLN A 9 20.28 10.49 3.17
C GLN A 9 19.78 9.04 3.19
N LEU A 10 20.22 8.26 4.16
CA LEU A 10 19.80 6.87 4.30
C LEU A 10 18.32 6.77 4.64
N LEU A 11 17.82 7.66 5.50
CA LEU A 11 16.40 7.78 5.81
C LEU A 11 15.57 8.12 4.57
N GLY A 12 16.06 9.05 3.75
CA GLY A 12 15.41 9.45 2.50
C GLY A 12 15.33 8.30 1.49
N ILE A 13 16.40 7.56 1.32
CA ILE A 13 16.45 6.36 0.46
C ILE A 13 15.46 5.30 0.96
N GLY A 14 15.41 5.05 2.25
CA GLY A 14 14.48 4.10 2.84
C GLY A 14 13.01 4.49 2.62
N LYS A 15 12.67 5.77 2.82
CA LYS A 15 11.33 6.29 2.56
C LYS A 15 10.93 6.16 1.09
N LEU A 16 11.83 6.50 0.17
CA LEU A 16 11.60 6.40 -1.26
C LEU A 16 11.43 4.94 -1.70
N ALA A 17 12.33 4.06 -1.27
CA ALA A 17 12.26 2.63 -1.57
C ALA A 17 10.94 2.02 -1.08
N THR A 18 10.52 2.34 0.15
CA THR A 18 9.24 1.88 0.70
C THR A 18 8.06 2.39 -0.13
N ALA A 19 8.08 3.67 -0.52
CA ALA A 19 7.01 4.27 -1.30
C ALA A 19 6.87 3.62 -2.68
N ILE A 20 7.98 3.35 -3.36
CA ILE A 20 8.00 2.64 -4.66
C ILE A 20 7.51 1.20 -4.49
N THR A 21 8.02 0.48 -3.50
CA THR A 21 7.65 -0.92 -3.24
C THR A 21 6.16 -1.08 -2.98
N VAL A 22 5.57 -0.20 -2.16
CA VAL A 22 4.12 -0.23 -1.89
C VAL A 22 3.30 0.06 -3.15
N THR A 23 3.76 0.97 -4.01
CA THR A 23 3.07 1.24 -5.28
C THR A 23 3.10 0.02 -6.20
N ILE A 24 4.25 -0.64 -6.32
CA ILE A 24 4.40 -1.88 -7.09
C ILE A 24 3.53 -2.99 -6.49
N PHE A 25 3.50 -3.11 -5.16
CA PHE A 25 2.66 -4.10 -4.47
C PHE A 25 1.20 -4.01 -4.90
N TYR A 26 0.60 -2.82 -4.94
CA TYR A 26 -0.78 -2.67 -5.36
C TYR A 26 -1.01 -2.98 -6.83
N VAL A 27 -0.07 -2.65 -7.70
CA VAL A 27 -0.13 -3.06 -9.12
C VAL A 27 -0.13 -4.58 -9.24
N LEU A 28 0.73 -5.27 -8.48
CA LEU A 28 0.79 -6.74 -8.46
C LEU A 28 -0.48 -7.36 -7.88
N VAL A 29 -1.04 -6.76 -6.84
CA VAL A 29 -2.31 -7.22 -6.23
C VAL A 29 -3.46 -7.14 -7.24
N VAL A 30 -3.57 -6.06 -8.00
CA VAL A 30 -4.59 -5.95 -9.06
C VAL A 30 -4.35 -6.96 -10.19
N LYS A 31 -3.09 -7.22 -10.56
CA LYS A 31 -2.76 -8.29 -11.53
C LYS A 31 -3.13 -9.67 -11.00
N ALA A 32 -2.81 -9.96 -9.75
CA ALA A 32 -3.17 -11.21 -9.10
C ALA A 32 -4.69 -11.42 -9.06
N TRP A 33 -5.46 -10.39 -8.72
CA TRP A 33 -6.91 -10.41 -8.78
C TRP A 33 -7.41 -10.75 -10.20
N LYS A 34 -6.88 -10.09 -11.23
CA LYS A 34 -7.25 -10.38 -12.62
C LYS A 34 -7.01 -11.83 -12.99
N LEU A 35 -5.84 -12.36 -12.64
CA LEU A 35 -5.47 -13.74 -12.96
C LEU A 35 -6.32 -14.74 -12.16
N ARG A 36 -6.55 -14.48 -10.88
CA ARG A 36 -7.30 -15.37 -10.00
C ARG A 36 -8.75 -15.55 -10.41
N TYR A 37 -9.40 -14.46 -10.83
CA TYR A 37 -10.82 -14.47 -11.19
C TYR A 37 -11.07 -14.43 -12.69
N ASN A 38 -10.03 -14.54 -13.50
CA ASN A 38 -10.10 -14.46 -14.97
C ASN A 38 -10.91 -13.25 -15.47
N LYS A 39 -10.72 -12.11 -14.80
CA LYS A 39 -11.44 -10.86 -15.10
C LYS A 39 -10.68 -9.99 -16.10
N ARG A 40 -11.41 -9.14 -16.82
CA ARG A 40 -10.81 -8.06 -17.61
C ARG A 40 -10.63 -6.82 -16.73
N TYR A 41 -9.63 -6.01 -17.08
CA TYR A 41 -9.46 -4.72 -16.43
C TYR A 41 -10.66 -3.82 -16.76
N GLY A 42 -11.40 -3.42 -15.72
CA GLY A 42 -12.46 -2.44 -15.83
C GLY A 42 -11.95 -1.01 -15.60
N VAL A 43 -12.87 -0.04 -15.66
CA VAL A 43 -12.55 1.38 -15.44
C VAL A 43 -11.83 1.60 -14.11
N LEU A 44 -12.27 0.93 -13.05
CA LEU A 44 -11.64 1.05 -11.74
C LEU A 44 -10.18 0.56 -11.74
N ALA A 45 -9.87 -0.57 -12.42
CA ALA A 45 -8.51 -1.08 -12.51
C ALA A 45 -7.59 -0.09 -13.26
N TYR A 46 -8.07 0.50 -14.35
CA TYR A 46 -7.32 1.54 -15.06
C TYR A 46 -7.11 2.79 -14.20
N LEU A 47 -8.12 3.20 -13.43
CA LEU A 47 -7.99 4.30 -12.48
C LEU A 47 -6.89 4.02 -11.45
N LEU A 48 -6.79 2.80 -10.95
CA LEU A 48 -5.74 2.40 -10.00
C LEU A 48 -4.35 2.46 -10.63
N PHE A 49 -4.20 2.05 -11.90
CA PHE A 49 -2.93 2.17 -12.62
C PHE A 49 -2.55 3.63 -12.87
N VAL A 50 -3.52 4.48 -13.24
CA VAL A 50 -3.29 5.93 -13.39
C VAL A 50 -2.87 6.55 -12.05
N SER A 51 -3.55 6.20 -10.96
CA SER A 51 -3.16 6.65 -9.62
C SER A 51 -1.74 6.24 -9.24
N ALA A 52 -1.32 5.02 -9.61
CA ALA A 52 0.05 4.56 -9.42
C ALA A 52 1.06 5.40 -10.21
N ALA A 53 0.76 5.68 -11.48
CA ALA A 53 1.62 6.51 -12.34
C ALA A 53 1.73 7.94 -11.82
N VAL A 54 0.61 8.56 -11.44
CA VAL A 54 0.57 9.90 -10.84
C VAL A 54 1.39 9.93 -9.56
N ARG A 55 1.25 8.94 -8.70
CA ARG A 55 2.02 8.85 -7.46
C ARG A 55 3.52 8.76 -7.73
N LEU A 56 3.95 7.88 -8.65
CA LEU A 56 5.36 7.76 -9.02
C LEU A 56 5.91 9.08 -9.58
N SER A 57 5.12 9.79 -10.40
CA SER A 57 5.51 11.11 -10.92
C SER A 57 5.70 12.12 -9.79
N PHE A 58 4.79 12.16 -8.81
CA PHE A 58 4.95 13.04 -7.64
C PHE A 58 6.17 12.69 -6.79
N MET A 59 6.55 11.41 -6.70
CA MET A 59 7.74 10.99 -5.95
C MET A 59 9.04 11.49 -6.56
N LEU A 60 9.07 11.74 -7.87
CA LEU A 60 10.26 12.22 -8.57
C LEU A 60 10.46 13.74 -8.42
N LEU A 61 9.47 14.47 -7.91
CA LEU A 61 9.56 15.91 -7.75
C LEU A 61 10.53 16.27 -6.60
N PRO A 62 11.42 17.25 -6.80
CA PRO A 62 12.42 17.65 -5.80
C PRO A 62 11.79 18.20 -4.51
N GLY A 63 10.57 18.74 -4.58
CA GLY A 63 9.82 19.25 -3.43
C GLY A 63 9.43 18.21 -2.38
N ASN A 64 9.64 16.91 -2.64
CA ASN A 64 9.39 15.87 -1.64
C ASN A 64 10.37 15.91 -0.46
N GLU A 65 11.55 16.47 -0.62
CA GLU A 65 12.58 16.61 0.42
C GLU A 65 12.73 15.31 1.25
N TRP A 66 13.05 14.21 0.58
CA TRP A 66 13.12 12.88 1.18
C TRP A 66 14.09 12.76 2.37
N ALA A 67 15.12 13.59 2.41
CA ALA A 67 16.10 13.62 3.49
C ALA A 67 15.61 14.34 4.76
N ARG A 68 14.45 15.01 4.72
CA ARG A 68 13.85 15.64 5.90
C ARG A 68 13.09 14.63 6.76
N ASP A 69 13.14 14.80 8.06
CA ASP A 69 12.39 13.99 9.01
C ASP A 69 10.88 14.11 8.80
N VAL A 70 10.42 15.31 8.51
CA VAL A 70 9.02 15.64 8.23
C VAL A 70 8.92 16.20 6.82
N ALA A 71 8.22 15.49 5.94
CA ALA A 71 7.96 15.97 4.58
C ALA A 71 7.07 17.23 4.58
N PRO A 72 7.20 18.14 3.59
CA PRO A 72 6.24 19.23 3.41
C PRO A 72 4.82 18.70 3.33
N PHE A 73 3.88 19.37 4.00
CA PHE A 73 2.50 18.87 4.13
C PHE A 73 1.83 18.68 2.77
N ASP A 74 1.95 19.65 1.88
CA ASP A 74 1.31 19.61 0.57
C ASP A 74 1.81 18.44 -0.27
N PHE A 75 3.13 18.23 -0.33
CA PHE A 75 3.71 17.10 -1.05
C PHE A 75 3.38 15.75 -0.40
N SER A 76 3.31 15.71 0.92
CA SER A 76 2.89 14.51 1.64
C SER A 76 1.45 14.15 1.31
N MET A 77 0.53 15.13 1.30
CA MET A 77 -0.87 14.91 0.95
C MET A 77 -1.03 14.49 -0.51
N HIS A 78 -0.45 15.21 -1.46
CA HIS A 78 -0.53 14.87 -2.89
C HIS A 78 0.02 13.48 -3.20
N ARG A 79 1.01 13.01 -2.47
CA ARG A 79 1.56 11.66 -2.60
C ARG A 79 0.69 10.59 -1.97
N ASN A 80 0.00 10.91 -0.87
CA ASN A 80 -0.79 9.97 -0.10
C ASN A 80 -2.22 9.80 -0.63
N ILE A 81 -2.81 10.82 -1.22
CA ILE A 81 -4.15 10.73 -1.84
C ILE A 81 -4.21 9.65 -2.93
N PRO A 82 -3.30 9.62 -3.93
CA PRO A 82 -3.27 8.53 -4.91
C PRO A 82 -3.07 7.16 -4.26
N LEU A 83 -2.31 7.08 -3.16
CA LEU A 83 -2.12 5.84 -2.42
C LEU A 83 -3.41 5.37 -1.76
N LEU A 84 -4.17 6.26 -1.15
CA LEU A 84 -5.48 5.93 -0.56
C LEU A 84 -6.44 5.40 -1.63
N ILE A 85 -6.52 6.07 -2.76
CA ILE A 85 -7.36 5.65 -3.90
C ILE A 85 -6.92 4.25 -4.37
N GLN A 86 -5.64 4.06 -4.56
CA GLN A 86 -5.07 2.80 -5.04
C GLN A 86 -5.33 1.65 -4.06
N GLY A 87 -5.10 1.86 -2.77
CA GLY A 87 -5.27 0.82 -1.76
C GLY A 87 -6.73 0.48 -1.49
N LEU A 88 -7.59 1.48 -1.33
CA LEU A 88 -9.02 1.26 -1.11
C LEU A 88 -9.70 0.67 -2.35
N GLY A 89 -9.32 1.12 -3.55
CA GLY A 89 -9.82 0.56 -4.79
C GLY A 89 -9.38 -0.89 -5.00
N ALA A 90 -8.13 -1.24 -4.71
CA ALA A 90 -7.65 -2.61 -4.77
C ALA A 90 -8.37 -3.51 -3.76
N ALA A 91 -8.56 -3.04 -2.53
CA ALA A 91 -9.32 -3.77 -1.51
C ALA A 91 -10.77 -4.01 -1.96
N TYR A 92 -11.41 -3.03 -2.54
CA TYR A 92 -12.77 -3.16 -3.07
C TYR A 92 -12.86 -4.20 -4.18
N LEU A 93 -11.96 -4.17 -5.17
CA LEU A 93 -11.92 -5.16 -6.25
C LEU A 93 -11.75 -6.58 -5.71
N ILE A 94 -10.80 -6.75 -4.81
CA ILE A 94 -10.52 -8.06 -4.22
C ILE A 94 -11.70 -8.54 -3.40
N LEU A 95 -12.21 -7.74 -2.48
CA LEU A 95 -13.27 -8.16 -1.56
C LEU A 95 -14.58 -8.43 -2.28
N SER A 96 -14.94 -7.63 -3.29
CA SER A 96 -16.19 -7.84 -4.04
C SER A 96 -16.24 -9.20 -4.73
N ASP A 97 -15.12 -9.65 -5.28
CA ASP A 97 -15.05 -10.93 -5.98
C ASP A 97 -14.72 -12.11 -5.04
N SER A 98 -13.86 -11.90 -4.05
CA SER A 98 -13.48 -12.97 -3.12
C SER A 98 -14.64 -13.40 -2.22
N VAL A 99 -15.46 -12.46 -1.76
CA VAL A 99 -16.65 -12.78 -0.96
C VAL A 99 -17.68 -13.54 -1.79
N ARG A 100 -17.89 -13.11 -3.05
CA ARG A 100 -18.80 -13.80 -3.98
C ARG A 100 -18.33 -15.22 -4.30
N SER A 101 -17.04 -15.39 -4.48
CA SER A 101 -16.41 -16.68 -4.82
C SER A 101 -16.09 -17.53 -3.59
N LYS A 102 -16.37 -17.07 -2.37
CA LYS A 102 -16.01 -17.69 -1.10
C LYS A 102 -14.50 -18.01 -1.00
N ASP A 103 -13.67 -17.18 -1.60
CA ASP A 103 -12.22 -17.29 -1.59
C ASP A 103 -11.66 -16.70 -0.30
N SER A 104 -11.42 -17.53 0.69
CA SER A 104 -10.94 -17.13 2.01
C SER A 104 -9.58 -16.40 1.94
N ALA A 105 -8.66 -16.86 1.10
CA ALA A 105 -7.31 -16.28 1.02
C ALA A 105 -7.36 -14.82 0.52
N PHE A 106 -8.06 -14.58 -0.59
CA PHE A 106 -8.18 -13.22 -1.13
C PHE A 106 -9.08 -12.32 -0.26
N THR A 107 -10.06 -12.88 0.44
CA THR A 107 -10.83 -12.13 1.44
C THR A 107 -9.92 -11.64 2.56
N TRP A 108 -9.02 -12.49 3.09
CA TRP A 108 -8.05 -12.08 4.10
C TRP A 108 -7.08 -11.01 3.58
N ILE A 109 -6.59 -11.13 2.34
CA ILE A 109 -5.73 -10.12 1.73
C ILE A 109 -6.45 -8.76 1.67
N GLY A 110 -7.67 -8.72 1.17
CA GLY A 110 -8.47 -7.51 1.09
C GLY A 110 -8.78 -6.90 2.46
N LEU A 111 -9.12 -7.72 3.45
CA LEU A 111 -9.34 -7.26 4.82
C LEU A 111 -8.07 -6.68 5.45
N MET A 112 -6.91 -7.31 5.26
CA MET A 112 -5.65 -6.82 5.79
C MET A 112 -5.24 -5.48 5.16
N ILE A 113 -5.55 -5.28 3.88
CA ILE A 113 -5.36 -3.98 3.23
C ILE A 113 -6.25 -2.93 3.90
N LEU A 114 -7.53 -3.21 4.13
CA LEU A 114 -8.43 -2.28 4.82
C LEU A 114 -7.96 -1.96 6.24
N VAL A 115 -7.57 -2.97 7.01
CA VAL A 115 -7.02 -2.79 8.37
C VAL A 115 -5.78 -1.91 8.33
N SER A 116 -4.86 -2.17 7.39
CA SER A 116 -3.68 -1.34 7.18
C SER A 116 -4.04 0.13 6.94
N TYR A 117 -5.06 0.40 6.12
CA TYR A 117 -5.50 1.77 5.87
C TYR A 117 -6.24 2.41 7.04
N ALA A 118 -6.98 1.63 7.83
CA ALA A 118 -7.60 2.11 9.06
C ALA A 118 -6.56 2.67 10.05
N PHE A 119 -5.39 2.02 10.16
CA PHE A 119 -4.29 2.53 10.97
C PHE A 119 -3.50 3.66 10.28
N TYR A 120 -3.42 3.65 8.96
CA TYR A 120 -2.62 4.63 8.21
C TYR A 120 -3.31 5.98 8.06
N THR A 121 -4.62 6.00 7.90
CA THR A 121 -5.39 7.25 7.68
C THR A 121 -5.21 8.26 8.82
N PRO A 122 -5.32 7.90 10.11
CA PRO A 122 -5.02 8.82 11.20
C PRO A 122 -3.58 9.34 11.18
N VAL A 123 -2.63 8.52 10.78
CA VAL A 123 -1.22 8.93 10.67
C VAL A 123 -1.05 10.01 9.60
N ILE A 124 -1.67 9.83 8.42
CA ILE A 124 -1.59 10.84 7.34
C ILE A 124 -2.18 12.18 7.79
N LEU A 125 -3.32 12.13 8.49
CA LEU A 125 -4.07 13.34 8.83
C LEU A 125 -3.52 14.08 10.05
N TYR A 126 -3.08 13.36 11.06
CA TYR A 126 -2.85 13.93 12.40
C TYR A 126 -1.44 13.71 12.97
N ALA A 127 -0.53 13.00 12.29
CA ALA A 127 0.81 12.73 12.83
C ALA A 127 1.62 13.99 13.15
N ARG A 128 1.32 15.11 12.50
CA ARG A 128 1.96 16.41 12.82
C ARG A 128 1.49 16.98 14.15
N ALA A 129 0.20 16.84 14.46
CA ALA A 129 -0.38 17.32 15.70
C ALA A 129 -0.10 16.36 16.87
N ILE A 130 -0.06 15.06 16.58
CA ILE A 130 0.11 13.99 17.58
C ILE A 130 1.20 13.04 17.08
N PRO A 131 2.48 13.28 17.41
CA PRO A 131 3.61 12.46 16.92
C PRO A 131 3.52 10.99 17.33
N THR A 132 2.88 10.68 18.46
CA THR A 132 2.66 9.30 18.93
C THR A 132 1.83 8.45 17.97
N LEU A 133 1.04 9.07 17.08
CA LEU A 133 0.33 8.34 16.02
C LEU A 133 1.27 7.62 15.05
N GLY A 134 2.54 8.00 14.99
CA GLY A 134 3.55 7.26 14.23
C GLY A 134 3.68 5.81 14.66
N LEU A 135 3.36 5.47 15.90
CA LEU A 135 3.35 4.09 16.41
C LEU A 135 2.31 3.20 15.69
N LEU A 136 1.26 3.78 15.13
CA LEU A 136 0.27 3.06 14.33
C LEU A 136 0.84 2.50 13.01
N MET A 137 2.05 2.92 12.63
CA MET A 137 2.77 2.31 11.49
C MET A 137 3.18 0.87 11.78
N ILE A 138 3.34 0.48 13.05
CA ILE A 138 3.69 -0.90 13.44
C ILE A 138 2.55 -1.87 13.09
N PRO A 139 1.31 -1.70 13.61
CA PRO A 139 0.21 -2.59 13.23
C PRO A 139 -0.12 -2.54 11.74
N LYS A 140 0.05 -1.39 11.09
CA LYS A 140 -0.04 -1.27 9.63
C LYS A 140 0.93 -2.23 8.92
N THR A 141 2.20 -2.24 9.33
CA THR A 141 3.24 -3.08 8.74
C THR A 141 2.94 -4.56 8.99
N ILE A 142 2.48 -4.91 10.19
CA ILE A 142 2.06 -6.28 10.53
C ILE A 142 0.93 -6.74 9.61
N ALA A 143 -0.07 -5.89 9.35
CA ALA A 143 -1.17 -6.21 8.44
C ALA A 143 -0.67 -6.52 7.02
N TYR A 144 0.29 -5.76 6.50
CA TYR A 144 0.93 -6.04 5.22
C TYR A 144 1.71 -7.35 5.21
N MET A 145 2.44 -7.65 6.29
CA MET A 145 3.15 -8.93 6.41
C MET A 145 2.18 -10.10 6.38
N VAL A 146 1.08 -10.02 7.12
CA VAL A 146 0.03 -11.06 7.10
C VAL A 146 -0.54 -11.22 5.69
N ALA A 147 -0.87 -10.12 5.01
CA ALA A 147 -1.35 -10.18 3.63
C ALA A 147 -0.35 -10.84 2.69
N ALA A 148 0.95 -10.54 2.82
CA ALA A 148 2.00 -11.14 2.02
C ALA A 148 2.15 -12.66 2.28
N PHE A 149 2.11 -13.09 3.55
CA PHE A 149 2.16 -14.52 3.90
C PHE A 149 0.95 -15.29 3.40
N VAL A 150 -0.25 -14.72 3.51
CA VAL A 150 -1.48 -15.33 2.97
C VAL A 150 -1.39 -15.44 1.45
N ALA A 151 -0.93 -14.39 0.77
CA ALA A 151 -0.74 -14.40 -0.68
C ALA A 151 0.28 -15.46 -1.11
N TYR A 152 1.41 -15.56 -0.41
CA TYR A 152 2.43 -16.56 -0.68
C TYR A 152 1.88 -17.99 -0.51
N GLY A 153 1.20 -18.24 0.60
CA GLY A 153 0.62 -19.56 0.88
C GLY A 153 -0.45 -19.99 -0.12
N SER A 154 -1.28 -19.05 -0.57
CA SER A 154 -2.42 -19.34 -1.45
C SER A 154 -2.06 -19.43 -2.94
N VAL A 155 -1.07 -18.64 -3.37
CA VAL A 155 -0.72 -18.53 -4.80
C VAL A 155 0.48 -19.39 -5.17
N PHE A 156 1.48 -19.47 -4.29
CA PHE A 156 2.75 -20.16 -4.61
C PHE A 156 2.85 -21.56 -4.01
N LYS A 157 2.30 -21.78 -2.81
CA LYS A 157 2.42 -23.08 -2.14
C LYS A 157 1.32 -24.07 -2.57
N HIS A 158 0.17 -23.55 -2.97
CA HIS A 158 -0.95 -24.35 -3.49
C HIS A 158 -1.48 -23.68 -4.76
N PRO A 159 -0.75 -23.77 -5.90
CA PRO A 159 -1.27 -23.25 -7.15
C PRO A 159 -2.62 -23.93 -7.46
N PRO A 160 -3.62 -23.17 -7.94
CA PRO A 160 -4.86 -23.79 -8.38
C PRO A 160 -4.53 -24.82 -9.45
N ALA A 161 -5.09 -26.02 -9.33
CA ALA A 161 -4.96 -27.03 -10.35
C ALA A 161 -5.45 -26.43 -11.67
N ILE A 162 -4.54 -26.29 -12.62
CA ILE A 162 -4.87 -25.87 -13.97
C ILE A 162 -5.54 -27.08 -14.61
N GLY A 163 -6.86 -27.06 -14.59
CA GLY A 163 -7.70 -28.00 -15.34
C GLY A 163 -8.01 -27.44 -16.70
#